data_f950bb6d7961ba8a0fb28e20ae23d420
#
_entry.id   f950bb6d7961ba8a0fb28e20ae23d420
#
_cell.length_a   1.000
_cell.length_b   1.000
_cell.length_c   1.000
_cell.angle_alpha   90.00
_cell.angle_beta   90.00
_cell.angle_gamma   90.00
#
_symmetry.space_group_name_H-M   'P 1'
#
loop_
_entity.id
_entity.type
_entity.pdbx_description
1 polymer ?
#
loop_
_entity_poly.entity_id
_entity_poly.type
_entity_poly.pdbx_seq_one_letter_code
_entity_poly.pdbx_strand_id
1 'polypeptide(L)'
;MKRYILFLIASFVAISVSAQRITHDFRDVSMSKALKMIEANTSKYKINFIYNELEDFTVTTSIDKKTVPDAIRDVIGFYPIRMTVDGDNIFVECIQKENTKLIGEVIDKRGQPIVYANISLLSAKDSTFINGGVSNLAGKFVIPCSAKHALVKVSCIGYKTILRAFDAGDIGKIIMTEDMQVIKGVIVKGHRPIFKHEENKIIFDINQMQKIENLTSKDVLKFAPGVIINSNGEIKMAGKKATVFVNGRQLSDEEQSAFMTNLKASEISKIELSQNHG
;
A
#
# COMPACT_ATOMS: atom_id res chain seq x y z
N MET A 1 32.89 -10.41 70.67
CA MET A 1 31.63 -10.52 69.90
C MET A 1 31.93 -10.10 68.45
N LYS A 2 32.05 -11.07 67.53
CA LYS A 2 32.31 -10.79 66.11
C LYS A 2 30.95 -10.78 65.38
N ARG A 3 30.58 -9.64 64.82
CA ARG A 3 29.40 -9.49 63.96
C ARG A 3 29.78 -9.93 62.56
N TYR A 4 29.14 -11.00 62.06
CA TYR A 4 29.21 -11.41 60.68
C TYR A 4 28.13 -10.63 59.89
N ILE A 5 28.56 -9.78 58.95
CA ILE A 5 27.70 -9.11 58.01
C ILE A 5 27.56 -10.04 56.82
N LEU A 6 26.36 -10.61 56.63
CA LEU A 6 25.98 -11.46 55.48
C LEU A 6 25.62 -10.53 54.33
N PHE A 7 26.49 -10.39 53.31
CA PHE A 7 26.15 -9.75 52.07
C PHE A 7 25.35 -10.68 51.20
N LEU A 8 24.05 -10.42 51.08
CA LEU A 8 23.16 -11.10 50.13
C LEU A 8 23.32 -10.39 48.76
N ILE A 9 24.13 -11.00 47.87
CA ILE A 9 24.25 -10.53 46.47
C ILE A 9 23.02 -11.07 45.75
N ALA A 10 21.99 -10.22 45.58
CA ALA A 10 20.88 -10.48 44.68
C ALA A 10 21.38 -10.35 43.24
N SER A 11 21.68 -11.45 42.58
CA SER A 11 22.02 -11.53 41.18
C SER A 11 20.74 -11.26 40.38
N PHE A 12 20.59 -10.01 39.94
CA PHE A 12 19.52 -9.61 38.99
C PHE A 12 19.89 -10.16 37.60
N VAL A 13 19.45 -11.39 37.31
CA VAL A 13 19.50 -11.88 35.93
C VAL A 13 18.49 -11.09 35.14
N ALA A 14 18.94 -10.02 34.49
CA ALA A 14 18.17 -9.33 33.47
C ALA A 14 17.97 -10.32 32.30
N ILE A 15 16.83 -10.99 32.27
CA ILE A 15 16.39 -11.74 31.09
C ILE A 15 16.12 -10.66 30.03
N SER A 16 17.12 -10.43 29.19
CA SER A 16 16.93 -9.63 27.98
C SER A 16 15.98 -10.42 27.07
N VAL A 17 14.68 -10.10 27.15
CA VAL A 17 13.72 -10.54 26.14
C VAL A 17 14.10 -9.81 24.86
N SER A 18 15.04 -10.38 24.13
CA SER A 18 15.36 -9.90 22.78
C SER A 18 14.12 -10.12 21.95
N ALA A 19 13.37 -9.06 21.71
CA ALA A 19 12.25 -9.10 20.77
C ALA A 19 12.80 -9.58 19.42
N GLN A 20 12.43 -10.79 19.03
CA GLN A 20 12.89 -11.42 17.80
C GLN A 20 12.54 -10.52 16.62
N ARG A 21 13.56 -10.09 15.88
CA ARG A 21 13.40 -9.18 14.75
C ARG A 21 13.58 -9.92 13.44
N ILE A 22 12.72 -9.60 12.49
CA ILE A 22 12.70 -10.19 11.16
C ILE A 22 13.54 -9.32 10.22
N THR A 23 14.47 -9.95 9.50
CA THR A 23 15.18 -9.37 8.35
C THR A 23 15.05 -10.36 7.20
N HIS A 24 14.39 -9.96 6.13
CA HIS A 24 14.19 -10.81 4.95
C HIS A 24 13.89 -9.97 3.71
N ASP A 25 14.37 -10.45 2.55
CA ASP A 25 14.11 -9.84 1.24
C ASP A 25 13.17 -10.76 0.45
N PHE A 26 11.91 -10.39 0.37
CA PHE A 26 10.88 -11.11 -0.38
C PHE A 26 10.89 -10.63 -1.84
N ARG A 27 10.95 -11.58 -2.77
CA ARG A 27 10.92 -11.30 -4.22
C ARG A 27 9.92 -12.21 -4.90
N ASP A 28 8.77 -11.65 -5.28
CA ASP A 28 7.72 -12.33 -6.03
C ASP A 28 7.28 -13.67 -5.41
N VAL A 29 7.08 -13.67 -4.11
CA VAL A 29 6.56 -14.83 -3.38
C VAL A 29 5.08 -14.65 -3.06
N SER A 30 4.31 -15.74 -2.94
CA SER A 30 2.92 -15.63 -2.49
C SER A 30 2.85 -15.13 -1.05
N MET A 31 1.78 -14.42 -0.70
CA MET A 31 1.49 -13.93 0.65
C MET A 31 1.52 -15.09 1.65
N SER A 32 0.89 -16.21 1.33
CA SER A 32 0.87 -17.42 2.15
C SER A 32 2.27 -17.93 2.47
N LYS A 33 3.16 -17.93 1.47
CA LYS A 33 4.56 -18.34 1.65
C LYS A 33 5.33 -17.34 2.50
N ALA A 34 5.14 -16.04 2.25
CA ALA A 34 5.81 -14.99 3.02
C ALA A 34 5.42 -15.07 4.52
N LEU A 35 4.14 -15.26 4.83
CA LEU A 35 3.65 -15.41 6.19
C LEU A 35 4.25 -16.64 6.87
N LYS A 36 4.32 -17.79 6.19
CA LYS A 36 4.97 -19.00 6.72
C LYS A 36 6.47 -18.79 6.99
N MET A 37 7.16 -18.05 6.13
CA MET A 37 8.57 -17.73 6.32
C MET A 37 8.78 -16.81 7.52
N ILE A 38 7.90 -15.85 7.76
CA ILE A 38 7.92 -15.01 8.97
C ILE A 38 7.63 -15.86 10.20
N GLU A 39 6.61 -16.75 10.16
CA GLU A 39 6.26 -17.63 11.27
C GLU A 39 7.43 -18.56 11.65
N ALA A 40 8.13 -19.10 10.68
CA ALA A 40 9.30 -19.97 10.94
C ALA A 40 10.46 -19.25 11.64
N ASN A 41 10.48 -17.93 11.61
CA ASN A 41 11.49 -17.08 12.25
C ASN A 41 11.00 -16.48 13.58
N THR A 42 9.95 -17.01 14.19
CA THR A 42 9.48 -16.60 15.51
C THR A 42 9.08 -17.80 16.34
N SER A 43 9.43 -17.77 17.63
CA SER A 43 8.94 -18.74 18.60
C SER A 43 7.75 -18.24 19.42
N LYS A 44 7.45 -16.93 19.30
CA LYS A 44 6.39 -16.29 20.08
C LYS A 44 5.05 -16.34 19.38
N TYR A 45 5.03 -16.03 18.06
CA TYR A 45 3.77 -15.81 17.35
C TYR A 45 3.39 -17.01 16.48
N LYS A 46 2.09 -17.33 16.50
CA LYS A 46 1.45 -18.24 15.56
C LYS A 46 0.64 -17.41 14.55
N ILE A 47 0.88 -17.63 13.26
CA ILE A 47 0.23 -16.86 12.18
C ILE A 47 -0.88 -17.72 11.57
N ASN A 48 -2.12 -17.28 11.73
CA ASN A 48 -3.32 -17.98 11.28
C ASN A 48 -3.89 -17.28 10.04
N PHE A 49 -4.06 -18.01 8.94
CA PHE A 49 -4.64 -17.52 7.71
C PHE A 49 -5.26 -18.65 6.86
N ILE A 50 -6.14 -18.29 5.93
CA ILE A 50 -6.72 -19.21 4.96
C ILE A 50 -5.87 -19.15 3.69
N TYR A 51 -5.23 -20.27 3.35
CA TYR A 51 -4.27 -20.35 2.25
C TYR A 51 -4.86 -19.85 0.92
N ASN A 52 -6.02 -20.38 0.52
CA ASN A 52 -6.66 -20.07 -0.77
C ASN A 52 -7.14 -18.61 -0.88
N GLU A 53 -7.32 -17.92 0.25
CA GLU A 53 -7.67 -16.50 0.22
C GLU A 53 -6.46 -15.63 -0.14
N LEU A 54 -5.23 -16.07 0.23
CA LEU A 54 -4.03 -15.25 0.21
C LEU A 54 -2.97 -15.65 -0.82
N GLU A 55 -3.07 -16.83 -1.44
CA GLU A 55 -2.00 -17.34 -2.32
C GLU A 55 -1.76 -16.53 -3.59
N ASP A 56 -2.81 -15.88 -4.12
CA ASP A 56 -2.71 -15.05 -5.34
C ASP A 56 -2.03 -13.70 -5.08
N PHE A 57 -2.00 -13.24 -3.83
CA PHE A 57 -1.33 -11.99 -3.49
C PHE A 57 0.18 -12.21 -3.45
N THR A 58 0.90 -11.50 -4.31
CA THR A 58 2.36 -11.61 -4.41
C THR A 58 3.07 -10.53 -3.62
N VAL A 59 4.14 -10.91 -2.94
CA VAL A 59 4.93 -10.05 -2.07
C VAL A 59 6.29 -9.79 -2.68
N THR A 60 6.63 -8.52 -2.84
CA THR A 60 7.97 -8.05 -3.14
C THR A 60 8.26 -6.88 -2.20
N THR A 61 9.06 -7.11 -1.18
CA THR A 61 9.43 -6.09 -0.17
C THR A 61 10.69 -6.53 0.57
N SER A 62 11.44 -5.55 1.08
CA SER A 62 12.63 -5.78 1.92
C SER A 62 12.29 -5.40 3.36
N ILE A 63 12.52 -6.30 4.29
CA ILE A 63 12.27 -6.12 5.72
C ILE A 63 13.62 -6.11 6.42
N ASP A 64 13.90 -5.06 7.18
CA ASP A 64 15.11 -4.96 7.98
C ASP A 64 14.78 -4.73 9.46
N LYS A 65 15.15 -5.69 10.30
CA LYS A 65 15.06 -5.66 11.76
C LYS A 65 13.71 -5.23 12.32
N LYS A 66 12.60 -5.67 11.68
CA LYS A 66 11.23 -5.37 12.11
C LYS A 66 10.73 -6.35 13.16
N THR A 67 9.77 -5.92 13.99
CA THR A 67 8.99 -6.85 14.81
C THR A 67 8.15 -7.75 13.91
N VAL A 68 7.69 -8.90 14.41
CA VAL A 68 6.83 -9.81 13.61
C VAL A 68 5.56 -9.11 13.12
N PRO A 69 4.80 -8.39 13.95
CA PRO A 69 3.63 -7.63 13.46
C PRO A 69 4.00 -6.59 12.39
N ASP A 70 5.11 -5.85 12.55
CA ASP A 70 5.52 -4.85 11.57
C ASP A 70 5.98 -5.49 10.25
N ALA A 71 6.70 -6.62 10.34
CA ALA A 71 7.09 -7.40 9.17
C ALA A 71 5.86 -7.89 8.38
N ILE A 72 4.80 -8.34 9.07
CA ILE A 72 3.54 -8.74 8.43
C ILE A 72 2.85 -7.54 7.80
N ARG A 73 2.84 -6.36 8.44
CA ARG A 73 2.29 -5.13 7.83
C ARG A 73 3.00 -4.76 6.54
N ASP A 74 4.34 -4.82 6.52
CA ASP A 74 5.14 -4.55 5.32
C ASP A 74 4.82 -5.56 4.19
N VAL A 75 4.61 -6.84 4.54
CA VAL A 75 4.22 -7.90 3.60
C VAL A 75 2.80 -7.68 3.05
N ILE A 76 1.86 -7.29 3.89
CA ILE A 76 0.47 -6.97 3.49
C ILE A 76 0.45 -5.77 2.53
N GLY A 77 1.25 -4.74 2.80
CA GLY A 77 1.32 -3.55 1.96
C GLY A 77 -0.06 -2.90 1.73
N PHE A 78 -0.43 -2.68 0.47
CA PHE A 78 -1.70 -2.06 0.06
C PHE A 78 -2.80 -3.05 -0.34
N TYR A 79 -2.59 -4.33 -0.13
CA TYR A 79 -3.61 -5.32 -0.40
C TYR A 79 -4.80 -5.19 0.57
N PRO A 80 -6.01 -5.60 0.17
CA PRO A 80 -7.20 -5.58 1.03
C PRO A 80 -7.15 -6.72 2.06
N ILE A 81 -6.08 -6.72 2.85
CA ILE A 81 -5.79 -7.74 3.85
C ILE A 81 -5.69 -7.05 5.21
N ARG A 82 -6.29 -7.65 6.21
CA ARG A 82 -6.26 -7.19 7.60
C ARG A 82 -5.44 -8.14 8.44
N MET A 83 -4.68 -7.58 9.37
CA MET A 83 -4.01 -8.30 10.43
C MET A 83 -4.64 -7.93 11.77
N THR A 84 -4.92 -8.92 12.59
CA THR A 84 -5.35 -8.76 13.99
C THR A 84 -4.42 -9.55 14.89
N VAL A 85 -3.97 -8.95 15.99
CA VAL A 85 -3.10 -9.59 16.98
C VAL A 85 -3.91 -9.84 18.23
N ASP A 86 -3.95 -11.10 18.67
CA ASP A 86 -4.60 -11.54 19.90
C ASP A 86 -3.63 -12.42 20.70
N GLY A 87 -2.99 -11.84 21.72
CA GLY A 87 -1.93 -12.48 22.46
C GLY A 87 -0.77 -12.92 21.56
N ASP A 88 -0.49 -14.22 21.52
CA ASP A 88 0.55 -14.80 20.66
C ASP A 88 -0.01 -15.27 19.30
N ASN A 89 -1.29 -15.06 19.02
CA ASN A 89 -1.91 -15.37 17.74
C ASN A 89 -2.01 -14.12 16.86
N ILE A 90 -1.61 -14.26 15.60
CA ILE A 90 -1.82 -13.25 14.56
C ILE A 90 -2.75 -13.84 13.51
N PHE A 91 -3.85 -13.15 13.24
CA PHE A 91 -4.80 -13.53 12.20
C PHE A 91 -4.62 -12.61 11.00
N VAL A 92 -4.48 -13.22 9.81
CA VAL A 92 -4.34 -12.50 8.55
C VAL A 92 -5.43 -12.95 7.59
N GLU A 93 -6.29 -12.04 7.17
CA GLU A 93 -7.47 -12.36 6.36
C GLU A 93 -7.69 -11.34 5.25
N CYS A 94 -8.17 -11.80 4.09
CA CYS A 94 -8.67 -10.90 3.06
C CYS A 94 -10.01 -10.31 3.50
N ILE A 95 -10.12 -8.97 3.51
CA ILE A 95 -11.36 -8.28 3.92
C ILE A 95 -12.36 -8.12 2.78
N GLN A 96 -11.96 -8.41 1.55
CA GLN A 96 -12.82 -8.41 0.36
C GLN A 96 -12.98 -9.85 -0.13
N LYS A 97 -14.06 -10.48 0.32
CA LYS A 97 -14.36 -11.91 0.00
C LYS A 97 -15.16 -12.01 -1.27
N GLU A 98 -14.51 -11.77 -2.40
CA GLU A 98 -15.11 -11.91 -3.72
C GLU A 98 -14.72 -13.25 -4.34
N ASN A 99 -15.64 -13.78 -5.19
CA ASN A 99 -15.47 -15.11 -5.79
C ASN A 99 -14.40 -15.14 -6.90
N THR A 100 -14.07 -13.99 -7.46
CA THR A 100 -13.06 -13.85 -8.52
C THR A 100 -12.08 -12.75 -8.19
N LYS A 101 -10.96 -12.73 -8.89
CA LYS A 101 -9.91 -11.71 -8.75
C LYS A 101 -9.50 -11.27 -10.15
N LEU A 102 -9.14 -9.99 -10.29
CA LEU A 102 -8.38 -9.48 -11.42
C LEU A 102 -6.92 -9.44 -11.02
N ILE A 103 -6.08 -10.14 -11.76
CA ILE A 103 -4.64 -10.27 -11.51
C ILE A 103 -3.89 -9.75 -12.73
N GLY A 104 -2.79 -9.03 -12.52
CA GLY A 104 -1.97 -8.56 -13.63
C GLY A 104 -0.70 -7.88 -13.17
N GLU A 105 0.06 -7.41 -14.16
CA GLU A 105 1.34 -6.72 -13.98
C GLU A 105 1.34 -5.44 -14.82
N VAL A 106 1.75 -4.32 -14.23
CA VAL A 106 1.91 -3.03 -14.92
C VAL A 106 3.38 -2.79 -15.20
N ILE A 107 3.73 -2.63 -16.46
CA ILE A 107 5.12 -2.40 -16.91
C ILE A 107 5.21 -1.22 -17.88
N ASP A 108 6.40 -0.68 -18.03
CA ASP A 108 6.71 0.27 -19.09
C ASP A 108 7.07 -0.46 -20.41
N LYS A 109 7.33 0.31 -21.48
CA LYS A 109 7.75 -0.24 -22.78
C LYS A 109 9.10 -0.95 -22.76
N ARG A 110 9.91 -0.74 -21.72
CA ARG A 110 11.21 -1.40 -21.53
C ARG A 110 11.09 -2.67 -20.70
N GLY A 111 9.85 -3.00 -20.26
CA GLY A 111 9.58 -4.14 -19.41
C GLY A 111 9.87 -3.89 -17.92
N GLN A 112 10.14 -2.64 -17.53
CA GLN A 112 10.36 -2.32 -16.11
C GLN A 112 9.03 -2.22 -15.37
N PRO A 113 8.94 -2.72 -14.14
CA PRO A 113 7.72 -2.64 -13.34
C PRO A 113 7.35 -1.19 -13.05
N ILE A 114 6.06 -0.86 -13.18
CA ILE A 114 5.53 0.42 -12.73
C ILE A 114 4.97 0.23 -11.33
N VAL A 115 5.69 0.78 -10.37
CA VAL A 115 5.38 0.67 -8.95
C VAL A 115 4.28 1.66 -8.57
N TYR A 116 3.34 1.22 -7.74
CA TYR A 116 2.23 2.04 -7.22
C TYR A 116 1.34 2.68 -8.30
N ALA A 117 1.23 2.05 -9.46
CA ALA A 117 0.19 2.43 -10.41
C ALA A 117 -1.20 2.20 -9.79
N ASN A 118 -2.10 3.14 -9.96
CA ASN A 118 -3.50 2.99 -9.55
C ASN A 118 -4.27 2.17 -10.58
N ILE A 119 -4.91 1.10 -10.14
CA ILE A 119 -5.80 0.25 -10.91
C ILE A 119 -7.22 0.41 -10.37
N SER A 120 -8.15 0.86 -11.22
CA SER A 120 -9.56 1.01 -10.88
C SER A 120 -10.39 0.10 -11.77
N LEU A 121 -11.27 -0.69 -11.15
CA LEU A 121 -12.29 -1.46 -11.83
C LEU A 121 -13.56 -0.63 -11.90
N LEU A 122 -14.06 -0.45 -13.11
CA LEU A 122 -15.27 0.31 -13.40
C LEU A 122 -16.29 -0.61 -14.05
N SER A 123 -17.56 -0.38 -13.78
CA SER A 123 -18.67 -1.03 -14.45
C SER A 123 -18.61 -0.76 -15.96
N ALA A 124 -18.69 -1.82 -16.76
CA ALA A 124 -18.74 -1.70 -18.21
C ALA A 124 -20.01 -0.99 -18.71
N LYS A 125 -21.08 -0.95 -17.88
CA LYS A 125 -22.37 -0.39 -18.22
C LYS A 125 -22.41 1.13 -18.11
N ASP A 126 -21.84 1.69 -17.00
CA ASP A 126 -22.03 3.08 -16.64
C ASP A 126 -20.75 3.73 -16.08
N SER A 127 -19.62 3.04 -16.17
CA SER A 127 -18.32 3.47 -15.65
C SER A 127 -18.31 3.81 -14.15
N THR A 128 -19.27 3.33 -13.38
CA THR A 128 -19.25 3.47 -11.93
C THR A 128 -18.10 2.66 -11.33
N PHE A 129 -17.51 3.16 -10.27
CA PHE A 129 -16.41 2.49 -9.58
C PHE A 129 -16.90 1.22 -8.86
N ILE A 130 -16.28 0.08 -9.14
CA ILE A 130 -16.56 -1.22 -8.49
C ILE A 130 -15.55 -1.44 -7.36
N ASN A 131 -14.26 -1.46 -7.70
CA ASN A 131 -13.16 -1.74 -6.78
C ASN A 131 -11.84 -1.22 -7.35
N GLY A 132 -10.74 -1.32 -6.58
CA GLY A 132 -9.43 -0.92 -7.08
C GLY A 132 -8.31 -1.33 -6.14
N GLY A 133 -7.10 -1.11 -6.63
CA GLY A 133 -5.88 -1.41 -5.91
C GLY A 133 -4.69 -0.70 -6.53
N VAL A 134 -3.50 -1.06 -6.08
CA VAL A 134 -2.23 -0.54 -6.58
C VAL A 134 -1.29 -1.68 -6.93
N SER A 135 -0.41 -1.43 -7.90
CA SER A 135 0.69 -2.34 -8.18
C SER A 135 1.74 -2.30 -7.06
N ASN A 136 2.31 -3.45 -6.74
CA ASN A 136 3.40 -3.60 -5.78
C ASN A 136 4.76 -3.20 -6.37
N LEU A 137 5.86 -3.43 -5.64
CA LEU A 137 7.23 -3.11 -6.07
C LEU A 137 7.68 -3.92 -7.32
N ALA A 138 7.00 -5.00 -7.66
CA ALA A 138 7.22 -5.77 -8.89
C ALA A 138 6.22 -5.40 -10.01
N GLY A 139 5.41 -4.34 -9.86
CA GLY A 139 4.38 -3.96 -10.82
C GLY A 139 3.13 -4.83 -10.78
N LYS A 140 3.05 -5.85 -9.92
CA LYS A 140 1.94 -6.80 -9.83
C LYS A 140 0.81 -6.29 -8.96
N PHE A 141 -0.42 -6.66 -9.33
CA PHE A 141 -1.63 -6.31 -8.57
C PHE A 141 -2.63 -7.46 -8.53
N VAL A 142 -3.40 -7.49 -7.47
CA VAL A 142 -4.52 -8.42 -7.27
C VAL A 142 -5.69 -7.64 -6.71
N ILE A 143 -6.82 -7.66 -7.40
CA ILE A 143 -8.03 -6.96 -7.01
C ILE A 143 -9.19 -7.94 -6.93
N PRO A 144 -9.71 -8.26 -5.75
CA PRO A 144 -10.92 -9.06 -5.62
C PRO A 144 -12.10 -8.36 -6.31
N CYS A 145 -12.88 -9.09 -7.09
CA CYS A 145 -14.04 -8.55 -7.79
C CYS A 145 -15.11 -9.61 -8.03
N SER A 146 -16.37 -9.20 -8.04
CA SER A 146 -17.51 -10.06 -8.42
C SER A 146 -17.89 -9.92 -9.90
N ALA A 147 -17.39 -8.88 -10.56
CA ALA A 147 -17.70 -8.60 -11.96
C ALA A 147 -16.89 -9.53 -12.88
N LYS A 148 -17.57 -10.27 -13.77
CA LYS A 148 -16.91 -11.06 -14.81
C LYS A 148 -16.25 -10.20 -15.89
N HIS A 149 -16.89 -9.07 -16.23
CA HIS A 149 -16.41 -8.10 -17.22
C HIS A 149 -16.34 -6.72 -16.57
N ALA A 150 -15.23 -6.03 -16.70
CA ALA A 150 -15.04 -4.70 -16.14
C ALA A 150 -14.19 -3.82 -17.08
N LEU A 151 -14.38 -2.51 -17.00
CA LEU A 151 -13.41 -1.55 -17.52
C LEU A 151 -12.31 -1.39 -16.50
N VAL A 152 -11.08 -1.63 -16.92
CA VAL A 152 -9.90 -1.44 -16.09
C VAL A 152 -9.22 -0.13 -16.48
N LYS A 153 -9.19 0.81 -15.54
CA LYS A 153 -8.45 2.06 -15.67
C LYS A 153 -7.14 1.94 -14.91
N VAL A 154 -6.03 2.14 -15.62
CA VAL A 154 -4.69 2.16 -15.01
C VAL A 154 -4.10 3.54 -15.18
N SER A 155 -3.67 4.15 -14.08
CA SER A 155 -3.04 5.46 -14.07
C SER A 155 -1.82 5.47 -13.18
N CYS A 156 -0.78 6.15 -13.65
CA CYS A 156 0.43 6.43 -12.89
C CYS A 156 1.00 7.76 -13.34
N ILE A 157 1.65 8.48 -12.40
CA ILE A 157 2.28 9.76 -12.74
C ILE A 157 3.38 9.55 -13.78
N GLY A 158 3.43 10.43 -14.80
CA GLY A 158 4.39 10.30 -15.89
C GLY A 158 3.99 9.33 -17.00
N TYR A 159 2.83 8.69 -16.90
CA TYR A 159 2.33 7.75 -17.90
C TYR A 159 0.93 8.12 -18.40
N LYS A 160 0.65 7.78 -19.66
CA LYS A 160 -0.68 7.92 -20.23
C LYS A 160 -1.64 6.95 -19.57
N THR A 161 -2.77 7.46 -19.09
CA THR A 161 -3.84 6.62 -18.53
C THR A 161 -4.35 5.61 -19.56
N ILE A 162 -4.49 4.37 -19.15
CA ILE A 162 -5.10 3.31 -19.95
C ILE A 162 -6.51 3.05 -19.42
N LEU A 163 -7.46 2.86 -20.35
CA LEU A 163 -8.81 2.40 -20.07
C LEU A 163 -9.17 1.31 -21.07
N ARG A 164 -9.36 0.07 -20.61
CA ARG A 164 -9.65 -1.09 -21.44
C ARG A 164 -10.62 -2.04 -20.74
N ALA A 165 -11.42 -2.76 -21.53
CA ALA A 165 -12.25 -3.84 -21.02
C ALA A 165 -11.42 -5.11 -20.83
N PHE A 166 -11.63 -5.79 -19.72
CA PHE A 166 -11.04 -7.09 -19.38
C PHE A 166 -12.06 -8.01 -18.72
N ASP A 167 -11.81 -9.29 -18.85
CA ASP A 167 -12.49 -10.32 -18.09
C ASP A 167 -11.75 -10.59 -16.79
N ALA A 168 -12.47 -11.01 -15.74
CA ALA A 168 -11.85 -11.37 -14.46
C ALA A 168 -10.91 -12.59 -14.65
N GLY A 169 -9.84 -12.61 -13.88
CA GLY A 169 -8.77 -13.59 -13.95
C GLY A 169 -7.41 -12.93 -14.15
N ASP A 170 -6.45 -13.70 -14.61
CA ASP A 170 -5.12 -13.17 -14.97
C ASP A 170 -5.19 -12.51 -16.35
N ILE A 171 -5.00 -11.21 -16.38
CA ILE A 171 -5.01 -10.38 -17.59
C ILE A 171 -3.60 -10.11 -18.15
N GLY A 172 -2.59 -10.69 -17.53
CA GLY A 172 -1.20 -10.57 -17.96
C GLY A 172 -0.64 -9.17 -17.79
N LYS A 173 0.15 -8.72 -18.77
CA LYS A 173 0.90 -7.46 -18.70
C LYS A 173 0.12 -6.30 -19.30
N ILE A 174 0.03 -5.20 -18.56
CA ILE A 174 -0.46 -3.92 -19.02
C ILE A 174 0.74 -3.02 -19.28
N ILE A 175 0.97 -2.67 -20.55
CA ILE A 175 2.12 -1.85 -20.97
C ILE A 175 1.70 -0.38 -21.03
N MET A 176 2.23 0.44 -20.12
CA MET A 176 1.98 1.88 -20.12
C MET A 176 3.01 2.63 -20.98
N THR A 177 2.55 3.70 -21.60
CA THR A 177 3.38 4.60 -22.38
C THR A 177 3.65 5.86 -21.58
N GLU A 178 4.91 6.28 -21.53
CA GLU A 178 5.31 7.55 -20.91
C GLU A 178 4.52 8.73 -21.52
N ASP A 179 4.05 9.64 -20.67
CA ASP A 179 3.40 10.88 -21.12
C ASP A 179 4.44 11.99 -21.19
N MET A 180 4.96 12.20 -22.39
CA MET A 180 6.00 13.21 -22.67
C MET A 180 5.54 14.65 -22.33
N GLN A 181 4.23 14.91 -22.27
CA GLN A 181 3.72 16.25 -21.88
C GLN A 181 3.86 16.46 -20.38
N VAL A 182 3.66 15.42 -19.58
CA VAL A 182 3.92 15.44 -18.13
C VAL A 182 5.43 15.42 -17.86
N ILE A 183 6.21 14.67 -18.66
CA ILE A 183 7.67 14.54 -18.50
C ILE A 183 8.43 15.79 -18.93
N LYS A 184 7.95 16.57 -19.92
CA LYS A 184 8.54 17.89 -20.25
C LYS A 184 8.47 18.88 -19.09
N GLY A 185 7.68 18.58 -18.06
CA GLY A 185 7.62 19.29 -16.80
C GLY A 185 8.36 18.62 -15.64
N VAL A 186 8.59 17.31 -15.72
CA VAL A 186 9.24 16.52 -14.65
C VAL A 186 10.63 16.11 -15.13
N ILE A 187 11.57 17.05 -15.12
CA ILE A 187 12.99 16.66 -15.10
C ILE A 187 13.26 16.27 -13.66
N VAL A 188 13.29 14.96 -13.38
CA VAL A 188 13.80 14.42 -12.12
C VAL A 188 15.30 14.71 -12.10
N LYS A 189 15.67 15.90 -11.65
CA LYS A 189 17.05 16.23 -11.33
C LYS A 189 17.34 15.63 -9.96
N GLY A 190 17.93 14.45 -9.95
CA GLY A 190 18.40 13.81 -8.74
C GLY A 190 17.58 12.57 -8.36
N HIS A 191 18.27 11.61 -7.79
CA HIS A 191 17.85 10.24 -7.52
C HIS A 191 16.91 10.09 -6.32
N ARG A 192 15.97 11.01 -6.10
CA ARG A 192 14.96 10.85 -5.05
C ARG A 192 13.67 10.34 -5.65
N PRO A 193 13.18 9.15 -5.24
CA PRO A 193 11.91 8.65 -5.70
C PRO A 193 10.77 9.56 -5.24
N ILE A 194 9.80 9.83 -6.13
CA ILE A 194 8.57 10.60 -5.81
C ILE A 194 7.78 9.91 -4.69
N PHE A 195 7.90 8.59 -4.60
CA PHE A 195 7.29 7.79 -3.54
C PHE A 195 8.38 7.20 -2.66
N LYS A 196 8.19 7.32 -1.33
CA LYS A 196 9.04 6.71 -0.33
C LYS A 196 8.18 5.82 0.57
N HIS A 197 8.59 4.58 0.75
CA HIS A 197 7.96 3.68 1.72
C HIS A 197 8.64 3.84 3.08
N GLU A 198 7.89 4.19 4.11
CA GLU A 198 8.37 4.30 5.48
C GLU A 198 7.41 3.55 6.41
N GLU A 199 7.92 2.55 7.11
CA GLU A 199 7.16 1.73 8.06
C GLU A 199 5.78 1.29 7.50
N ASN A 200 4.70 1.93 7.93
CA ASN A 200 3.33 1.59 7.56
C ASN A 200 2.70 2.64 6.62
N LYS A 201 3.50 3.48 5.98
CA LYS A 201 2.99 4.55 5.12
C LYS A 201 3.81 4.70 3.84
N ILE A 202 3.13 5.13 2.79
CA ILE A 202 3.78 5.69 1.61
C ILE A 202 3.77 7.21 1.75
N ILE A 203 4.93 7.79 1.56
CA ILE A 203 5.09 9.24 1.43
C ILE A 203 5.16 9.57 -0.05
N PHE A 204 4.23 10.39 -0.50
CA PHE A 204 4.23 10.99 -1.82
C PHE A 204 4.77 12.42 -1.70
N ASP A 205 6.00 12.64 -2.16
CA ASP A 205 6.68 13.94 -2.09
C ASP A 205 6.30 14.81 -3.29
N ILE A 206 5.40 15.76 -3.07
CA ILE A 206 4.88 16.66 -4.10
C ILE A 206 5.97 17.63 -4.59
N ASN A 207 6.96 17.95 -3.76
CA ASN A 207 8.05 18.84 -4.17
C ASN A 207 8.95 18.25 -5.26
N GLN A 208 8.88 16.94 -5.48
CA GLN A 208 9.57 16.27 -6.58
C GLN A 208 8.82 16.36 -7.91
N MET A 209 7.56 16.82 -7.90
CA MET A 209 6.77 17.07 -9.10
C MET A 209 7.06 18.46 -9.63
N GLN A 210 7.29 18.57 -10.94
CA GLN A 210 7.42 19.86 -11.61
C GLN A 210 6.10 20.27 -12.29
N LYS A 211 5.92 21.59 -12.47
CA LYS A 211 4.73 22.18 -13.14
C LYS A 211 3.40 21.81 -12.46
N ILE A 212 3.39 21.88 -11.14
CA ILE A 212 2.18 21.65 -10.34
C ILE A 212 1.36 22.94 -10.12
N GLU A 213 1.83 24.08 -10.61
CA GLU A 213 1.24 25.40 -10.33
C GLU A 213 -0.23 25.49 -10.77
N ASN A 214 -0.59 24.74 -11.83
CA ASN A 214 -1.95 24.71 -12.38
C ASN A 214 -2.78 23.52 -11.89
N LEU A 215 -2.24 22.69 -11.01
CA LEU A 215 -2.94 21.54 -10.44
C LEU A 215 -3.62 21.92 -9.12
N THR A 216 -4.78 21.33 -8.88
CA THR A 216 -5.47 21.38 -7.60
C THR A 216 -5.01 20.23 -6.70
N SER A 217 -5.30 20.30 -5.39
CA SER A 217 -5.09 19.17 -4.46
C SER A 217 -5.78 17.89 -4.94
N LYS A 218 -6.97 18.03 -5.53
CA LYS A 218 -7.71 16.91 -6.14
C LYS A 218 -6.93 16.24 -7.27
N ASP A 219 -6.28 17.03 -8.12
CA ASP A 219 -5.51 16.47 -9.23
C ASP A 219 -4.28 15.72 -8.74
N VAL A 220 -3.60 16.24 -7.74
CA VAL A 220 -2.45 15.57 -7.12
C VAL A 220 -2.87 14.28 -6.40
N LEU A 221 -3.99 14.30 -5.67
CA LEU A 221 -4.50 13.11 -4.98
C LEU A 221 -4.89 11.98 -5.93
N LYS A 222 -5.32 12.27 -7.16
CA LYS A 222 -5.57 11.24 -8.19
C LYS A 222 -4.32 10.45 -8.56
N PHE A 223 -3.12 11.03 -8.35
CA PHE A 223 -1.85 10.36 -8.58
C PHE A 223 -1.34 9.62 -7.35
N ALA A 224 -1.91 9.89 -6.16
CA ALA A 224 -1.49 9.24 -4.94
C ALA A 224 -1.87 7.74 -4.99
N PRO A 225 -0.94 6.83 -4.63
CA PRO A 225 -1.15 5.39 -4.72
C PRO A 225 -2.34 4.92 -3.88
N GLY A 226 -3.23 4.12 -4.48
CA GLY A 226 -4.39 3.55 -3.78
C GLY A 226 -5.50 4.55 -3.46
N VAL A 227 -5.34 5.82 -3.82
CA VAL A 227 -6.36 6.85 -3.65
C VAL A 227 -7.29 6.86 -4.85
N ILE A 228 -8.58 6.76 -4.56
CA ILE A 228 -9.65 6.85 -5.53
C ILE A 228 -10.59 7.95 -5.08
N ILE A 229 -10.89 8.86 -6.00
CA ILE A 229 -11.87 9.93 -5.77
C ILE A 229 -13.07 9.60 -6.65
N ASN A 230 -14.20 9.29 -6.01
CA ASN A 230 -15.42 8.98 -6.74
C ASN A 230 -16.07 10.26 -7.32
N SER A 231 -17.18 10.10 -8.07
CA SER A 231 -17.91 11.22 -8.69
C SER A 231 -18.41 12.25 -7.69
N ASN A 232 -18.71 11.82 -6.46
CA ASN A 232 -19.22 12.68 -5.39
C ASN A 232 -18.10 13.41 -4.63
N GLY A 233 -16.83 13.22 -5.02
CA GLY A 233 -15.67 13.81 -4.35
C GLY A 233 -15.21 13.05 -3.09
N GLU A 234 -15.86 11.93 -2.74
CA GLU A 234 -15.44 11.10 -1.62
C GLU A 234 -14.09 10.43 -1.93
N ILE A 235 -13.17 10.51 -0.98
CA ILE A 235 -11.85 9.89 -1.08
C ILE A 235 -11.90 8.49 -0.47
N LYS A 236 -11.49 7.49 -1.26
CA LYS A 236 -11.33 6.10 -0.81
C LYS A 236 -9.88 5.68 -0.94
N MET A 237 -9.41 4.88 0.00
CA MET A 237 -8.12 4.22 -0.05
C MET A 237 -8.31 2.73 0.29
N ALA A 238 -7.79 1.86 -0.56
CA ALA A 238 -7.97 0.41 -0.45
C ALA A 238 -9.45 0.00 -0.28
N GLY A 239 -10.37 0.67 -1.00
CA GLY A 239 -11.80 0.38 -0.97
C GLY A 239 -12.58 0.94 0.23
N LYS A 240 -11.91 1.53 1.23
CA LYS A 240 -12.54 2.16 2.40
C LYS A 240 -12.53 3.69 2.27
N LYS A 241 -13.50 4.36 2.90
CA LYS A 241 -13.50 5.82 3.03
C LYS A 241 -12.23 6.25 3.76
N ALA A 242 -11.49 7.18 3.16
CA ALA A 242 -10.27 7.71 3.75
C ALA A 242 -10.58 8.82 4.76
N THR A 243 -9.85 8.84 5.86
CA THR A 243 -9.82 9.98 6.78
C THR A 243 -8.71 10.93 6.35
N VAL A 244 -9.03 12.19 6.14
CA VAL A 244 -8.07 13.20 5.68
C VAL A 244 -7.61 14.06 6.84
N PHE A 245 -6.30 14.20 6.97
CA PHE A 245 -5.67 15.11 7.93
C PHE A 245 -4.88 16.18 7.21
N VAL A 246 -4.97 17.41 7.68
CA VAL A 246 -4.15 18.52 7.20
C VAL A 246 -3.42 19.14 8.38
N ASN A 247 -2.11 19.13 8.34
CA ASN A 247 -1.25 19.61 9.43
C ASN A 247 -1.61 18.98 10.79
N GLY A 248 -1.94 17.69 10.80
CA GLY A 248 -2.30 16.93 12.00
C GLY A 248 -3.76 17.09 12.47
N ARG A 249 -4.57 17.96 11.85
CA ARG A 249 -5.99 18.11 12.15
C ARG A 249 -6.85 17.31 11.16
N GLN A 250 -7.74 16.49 11.68
CA GLN A 250 -8.72 15.78 10.87
C GLN A 250 -9.75 16.75 10.28
N LEU A 251 -10.07 16.57 8.99
CA LEU A 251 -11.10 17.34 8.30
C LEU A 251 -12.46 16.64 8.36
N SER A 252 -13.55 17.42 8.50
CA SER A 252 -14.90 16.95 8.25
C SER A 252 -15.14 16.69 6.76
N ASP A 253 -16.27 16.06 6.39
CA ASP A 253 -16.58 15.78 4.98
C ASP A 253 -16.78 17.09 4.17
N GLU A 254 -17.38 18.11 4.79
CA GLU A 254 -17.58 19.43 4.18
C GLU A 254 -16.24 20.14 3.98
N GLU A 255 -15.36 20.11 5.00
CA GLU A 255 -14.01 20.66 4.93
C GLU A 255 -13.17 19.96 3.87
N GLN A 256 -13.29 18.63 3.72
CA GLN A 256 -12.60 17.88 2.67
C GLN A 256 -12.99 18.38 1.27
N SER A 257 -14.29 18.56 1.02
CA SER A 257 -14.77 19.06 -0.27
C SER A 257 -14.25 20.45 -0.60
N ALA A 258 -14.25 21.36 0.38
CA ALA A 258 -13.71 22.71 0.22
C ALA A 258 -12.19 22.69 0.01
N PHE A 259 -11.46 21.87 0.76
CA PHE A 259 -10.01 21.69 0.65
C PHE A 259 -9.61 21.19 -0.74
N MET A 260 -10.35 20.17 -1.24
CA MET A 260 -10.07 19.56 -2.54
C MET A 260 -10.28 20.53 -3.72
N THR A 261 -11.17 21.51 -3.55
CA THR A 261 -11.50 22.48 -4.62
C THR A 261 -10.59 23.69 -4.59
N ASN A 262 -10.22 24.17 -3.41
CA ASN A 262 -9.60 25.47 -3.22
C ASN A 262 -8.07 25.43 -3.03
N LEU A 263 -7.51 24.32 -2.53
CA LEU A 263 -6.08 24.23 -2.31
C LEU A 263 -5.33 23.93 -3.60
N LYS A 264 -4.31 24.73 -3.89
CA LYS A 264 -3.40 24.48 -5.01
C LYS A 264 -2.39 23.39 -4.68
N ALA A 265 -2.00 22.62 -5.67
CA ALA A 265 -0.98 21.58 -5.50
C ALA A 265 0.36 22.14 -4.98
N SER A 266 0.72 23.36 -5.39
CA SER A 266 1.94 24.05 -4.93
C SER A 266 1.97 24.39 -3.43
N GLU A 267 0.84 24.31 -2.75
CA GLU A 267 0.72 24.51 -1.30
C GLU A 267 0.88 23.20 -0.53
N ILE A 268 1.00 22.06 -1.23
CA ILE A 268 1.16 20.72 -0.64
C ILE A 268 2.62 20.30 -0.79
N SER A 269 3.30 20.03 0.31
CA SER A 269 4.68 19.52 0.28
C SER A 269 4.75 18.00 0.12
N LYS A 270 3.86 17.27 0.84
CA LYS A 270 3.78 15.81 0.82
C LYS A 270 2.39 15.31 1.13
N ILE A 271 2.09 14.11 0.66
CA ILE A 271 0.92 13.34 1.05
C ILE A 271 1.41 12.06 1.72
N GLU A 272 0.94 11.79 2.92
CA GLU A 272 1.21 10.55 3.64
C GLU A 272 -0.02 9.65 3.56
N LEU A 273 0.18 8.44 3.06
CA LEU A 273 -0.85 7.42 2.91
C LEU A 273 -0.55 6.30 3.90
N SER A 274 -1.42 6.12 4.87
CA SER A 274 -1.32 5.01 5.83
C SER A 274 -2.59 4.19 5.84
N GLN A 275 -2.44 2.88 5.98
CA GLN A 275 -3.55 2.01 6.32
C GLN A 275 -3.57 1.87 7.84
N ASN A 276 -4.57 2.45 8.50
CA ASN A 276 -4.85 2.09 9.88
C ASN A 276 -5.39 0.67 9.88
N HIS A 277 -4.54 -0.29 10.20
CA HIS A 277 -4.95 -1.61 10.61
C HIS A 277 -5.40 -1.50 12.08
N GLY A 278 -6.65 -1.04 12.29
CA GLY A 278 -7.29 -1.07 13.58
C GLY A 278 -7.59 -2.48 14.03
#